data_44108899e7c05e40404bd69a85ecce4e
#
_entry.id   44108899e7c05e40404bd69a85ecce4e
#
_cell.length_a   1.000
_cell.length_b   1.000
_cell.length_c   1.000
_cell.angle_alpha   90.00
_cell.angle_beta   90.00
_cell.angle_gamma   90.00
#
_symmetry.space_group_name_H-M   'P 1'
#
loop_
_entity.id
_entity.type
_entity.pdbx_description
1 polymer ?
#
loop_
_entity_poly.entity_id
_entity_poly.type
_entity_poly.pdbx_seq_one_letter_code
_entity_poly.pdbx_strand_id
1 'polypeptide(L)'
;MERSERRNLASNNDLSGRSLAVLTKPTLSVLGVNLECQSLPLHQQIVERVYPLIDQGVTTVNILPLFLSPGVHVCEDLPAEIRQAQLSLATSCRLKTLPYLGSSPLLIPWLEQCFWQYQTRPQAQRILLAHGSRRPGGNRAIAQVAQRLNAQVTFWKTEPSLDQVLSQFPSPAQVVILPYFLFAGGTTDAIQTKTQQLQQQHPGLNLKLGEPLGPNPMLARLIATVFRQG
;
A
#
# COMPACT_ATOMS: atom_id res chain seq x y z
N MET A 1 -51.12 14.81 60.50
CA MET A 1 -51.00 13.42 61.00
C MET A 1 -49.87 12.80 60.21
N GLU A 2 -48.88 12.63 60.71
CA GLU A 2 -48.01 11.92 61.64
C GLU A 2 -46.78 11.46 60.88
N ARG A 3 -45.66 12.02 61.32
CA ARG A 3 -44.51 11.44 62.04
C ARG A 3 -43.70 10.48 61.19
N SER A 4 -42.48 10.93 60.86
CA SER A 4 -41.28 10.77 61.70
C SER A 4 -40.83 9.30 61.79
N GLU A 5 -39.68 9.02 61.22
CA GLU A 5 -38.62 8.43 62.04
C GLU A 5 -37.29 8.39 61.20
N ARG A 6 -36.32 9.08 61.78
CA ARG A 6 -34.90 8.94 61.45
C ARG A 6 -34.39 7.65 62.04
N ARG A 7 -33.54 6.93 61.34
CA ARG A 7 -32.46 6.15 61.97
C ARG A 7 -31.23 6.20 61.10
N ASN A 8 -30.24 6.82 61.70
CA ASN A 8 -28.82 6.64 61.43
C ASN A 8 -28.40 5.20 61.69
N LEU A 9 -27.46 4.70 60.90
CA LEU A 9 -26.36 3.84 61.33
C LEU A 9 -25.43 3.70 60.12
N ALA A 10 -24.34 4.39 60.15
CA ALA A 10 -23.01 3.90 60.50
C ALA A 10 -22.29 3.13 59.39
N SER A 11 -21.34 3.83 58.85
CA SER A 11 -20.00 3.39 58.43
C SER A 11 -19.78 1.90 58.21
N ASN A 12 -19.49 1.56 56.98
CA ASN A 12 -18.41 0.63 56.73
C ASN A 12 -17.57 1.13 55.51
N ASN A 13 -16.40 1.61 55.83
CA ASN A 13 -15.28 1.70 54.92
C ASN A 13 -15.01 0.29 54.38
N ASP A 14 -15.06 0.11 53.07
CA ASP A 14 -14.27 -0.91 52.42
C ASP A 14 -13.57 -0.27 51.21
N LEU A 15 -12.32 -0.01 51.44
CA LEU A 15 -11.34 0.45 50.45
C LEU A 15 -10.95 -0.75 49.61
N SER A 16 -11.67 -1.04 48.56
CA SER A 16 -11.13 -1.79 47.42
C SER A 16 -11.04 -0.86 46.24
N GLY A 17 -9.93 -0.12 46.18
CA GLY A 17 -9.52 0.64 45.02
C GLY A 17 -9.26 -0.25 43.83
N ARG A 18 -10.32 -0.70 43.17
CA ARG A 18 -10.23 -1.18 41.80
C ARG A 18 -10.23 0.02 40.87
N SER A 19 -9.04 0.49 40.58
CA SER A 19 -8.81 1.34 39.40
C SER A 19 -9.36 0.57 38.19
N LEU A 20 -10.53 0.96 37.72
CA LEU A 20 -11.04 0.54 36.42
C LEU A 20 -10.10 1.15 35.40
N ALA A 21 -9.10 0.37 34.97
CA ALA A 21 -8.36 0.69 33.75
C ALA A 21 -9.38 0.74 32.62
N VAL A 22 -9.77 1.93 32.22
CA VAL A 22 -10.51 2.14 30.99
C VAL A 22 -9.59 1.68 29.89
N LEU A 23 -9.80 0.47 29.37
CA LEU A 23 -9.17 -0.02 28.16
C LEU A 23 -9.70 0.84 27.01
N THR A 24 -9.08 2.00 26.80
CA THR A 24 -9.26 2.74 25.58
C THR A 24 -8.78 1.84 24.44
N LYS A 25 -9.66 1.54 23.49
CA LYS A 25 -9.27 0.82 22.25
C LYS A 25 -8.04 1.55 21.71
N PRO A 26 -6.94 0.85 21.36
CA PRO A 26 -5.77 1.49 20.80
C PRO A 26 -6.21 2.24 19.54
N THR A 27 -6.15 3.56 19.58
CA THR A 27 -6.44 4.40 18.43
C THR A 27 -5.26 4.27 17.48
N LEU A 28 -5.47 3.62 16.34
CA LEU A 28 -4.45 3.51 15.30
C LEU A 28 -4.23 4.90 14.71
N SER A 29 -3.07 5.50 14.96
CA SER A 29 -2.62 6.72 14.28
C SER A 29 -1.79 6.35 13.07
N VAL A 30 -2.15 6.88 11.88
CA VAL A 30 -1.43 6.66 10.64
C VAL A 30 -0.84 7.98 10.17
N LEU A 31 0.47 8.00 9.95
CA LEU A 31 1.21 9.18 9.50
C LEU A 31 1.90 8.86 8.16
N GLY A 32 1.83 9.78 7.22
CA GLY A 32 2.54 9.67 5.94
C GLY A 32 3.87 10.39 5.98
N VAL A 33 4.91 9.76 5.42
CA VAL A 33 6.22 10.34 5.13
C VAL A 33 6.66 9.95 3.72
N ASN A 34 7.51 10.75 3.08
CA ASN A 34 7.92 10.53 1.70
C ASN A 34 9.44 10.34 1.60
N LEU A 35 9.86 9.37 0.81
CA LEU A 35 11.29 9.12 0.58
C LEU A 35 11.92 10.20 -0.31
N GLU A 36 11.15 10.73 -1.26
CA GLU A 36 11.60 11.72 -2.25
C GLU A 36 10.63 12.90 -2.32
N CYS A 37 11.01 13.93 -3.05
CA CYS A 37 10.19 15.11 -3.32
C CYS A 37 9.78 15.93 -2.09
N GLN A 38 10.60 15.88 -1.01
CA GLN A 38 10.44 16.69 0.19
C GLN A 38 11.72 17.47 0.49
N SER A 39 11.59 18.59 1.21
CA SER A 39 12.74 19.39 1.66
C SER A 39 13.57 18.71 2.73
N LEU A 40 12.94 17.84 3.54
CA LEU A 40 13.60 17.09 4.60
C LEU A 40 13.85 15.65 4.18
N PRO A 41 15.04 15.07 4.50
CA PRO A 41 15.30 13.64 4.33
C PRO A 41 14.29 12.79 5.10
N LEU A 42 14.05 11.57 4.66
CA LEU A 42 13.05 10.68 5.26
C LEU A 42 13.30 10.43 6.75
N HIS A 43 14.56 10.22 7.16
CA HIS A 43 14.89 10.00 8.57
C HIS A 43 14.49 11.19 9.47
N GLN A 44 14.65 12.42 9.01
CA GLN A 44 14.22 13.61 9.75
C GLN A 44 12.69 13.70 9.83
N GLN A 45 11.99 13.45 8.72
CA GLN A 45 10.53 13.40 8.71
C GLN A 45 9.99 12.34 9.71
N ILE A 46 10.62 11.15 9.76
CA ILE A 46 10.25 10.10 10.72
C ILE A 46 10.43 10.60 12.15
N VAL A 47 11.59 11.17 12.46
CA VAL A 47 11.93 11.66 13.80
C VAL A 47 10.94 12.74 14.25
N GLU A 48 10.66 13.75 13.41
CA GLU A 48 9.69 14.81 13.72
C GLU A 48 8.29 14.28 13.99
N ARG A 49 7.87 13.24 13.26
CA ARG A 49 6.54 12.63 13.43
C ARG A 49 6.46 11.70 14.64
N VAL A 50 7.56 11.09 15.05
CA VAL A 50 7.61 10.12 16.15
C VAL A 50 7.74 10.80 17.51
N TYR A 51 8.47 11.91 17.63
CA TYR A 51 8.66 12.60 18.92
C TYR A 51 7.34 12.91 19.66
N PRO A 52 6.30 13.50 19.02
CA PRO A 52 5.03 13.74 19.71
C PRO A 52 4.31 12.46 20.16
N LEU A 53 4.60 11.32 19.53
CA LEU A 53 4.03 10.03 19.92
C LEU A 53 4.74 9.46 21.15
N ILE A 54 6.05 9.68 21.29
CA ILE A 54 6.82 9.29 22.48
C ILE A 54 6.25 10.00 23.70
N ASP A 55 5.94 11.28 23.62
CA ASP A 55 5.33 12.06 24.69
C ASP A 55 3.95 11.52 25.11
N GLN A 56 3.28 10.79 24.21
CA GLN A 56 2.02 10.09 24.46
C GLN A 56 2.22 8.63 24.95
N GLY A 57 3.46 8.21 25.20
CA GLY A 57 3.80 6.88 25.69
C GLY A 57 3.96 5.81 24.61
N VAL A 58 4.05 6.18 23.33
CA VAL A 58 4.29 5.22 22.24
C VAL A 58 5.75 4.76 22.28
N THR A 59 5.97 3.47 22.40
CA THR A 59 7.32 2.84 22.46
C THR A 59 7.70 2.12 21.18
N THR A 60 6.75 1.91 20.24
CA THR A 60 7.00 1.23 18.98
C THR A 60 6.18 1.84 17.86
N VAL A 61 6.82 2.13 16.73
CA VAL A 61 6.19 2.61 15.51
C VAL A 61 6.44 1.61 14.37
N ASN A 62 5.38 1.14 13.75
CA ASN A 62 5.46 0.28 12.57
C ASN A 62 5.54 1.14 11.31
N ILE A 63 6.51 0.85 10.44
CA ILE A 63 6.72 1.51 9.15
C ILE A 63 6.31 0.54 8.04
N LEU A 64 5.29 0.89 7.26
CA LEU A 64 4.88 0.13 6.08
C LEU A 64 5.37 0.84 4.81
N PRO A 65 6.33 0.25 4.07
CA PRO A 65 6.75 0.77 2.79
C PRO A 65 5.66 0.57 1.71
N LEU A 66 5.11 1.67 1.18
CA LEU A 66 4.10 1.64 0.12
C LEU A 66 4.76 1.50 -1.26
N PHE A 67 5.49 0.43 -1.47
CA PHE A 67 6.11 0.08 -2.75
C PHE A 67 5.53 -1.22 -3.30
N LEU A 68 5.39 -1.31 -4.63
CA LEU A 68 4.87 -2.49 -5.32
C LEU A 68 5.95 -3.49 -5.72
N SER A 69 7.21 -3.08 -5.76
CA SER A 69 8.34 -3.93 -6.15
C SER A 69 9.56 -3.70 -5.26
N PRO A 70 10.44 -4.70 -5.09
CA PRO A 70 11.66 -4.59 -4.29
C PRO A 70 12.77 -3.88 -5.10
N GLY A 71 12.58 -2.58 -5.37
CA GLY A 71 13.59 -1.73 -6.02
C GLY A 71 14.67 -1.25 -5.04
N VAL A 72 15.56 -0.33 -5.53
CA VAL A 72 16.62 0.33 -4.73
C VAL A 72 16.05 0.94 -3.48
N HIS A 73 14.96 1.68 -3.63
CA HIS A 73 14.31 2.37 -2.52
C HIS A 73 13.91 1.43 -1.37
N VAL A 74 13.44 0.21 -1.70
CA VAL A 74 13.05 -0.78 -0.67
C VAL A 74 14.26 -1.50 -0.08
N CYS A 75 15.26 -1.81 -0.92
CA CYS A 75 16.38 -2.67 -0.50
C CYS A 75 17.54 -1.89 0.10
N GLU A 76 17.73 -0.63 -0.27
CA GLU A 76 18.91 0.16 0.08
C GLU A 76 18.53 1.47 0.81
N ASP A 77 17.78 2.36 0.15
CA ASP A 77 17.55 3.72 0.64
C ASP A 77 16.70 3.73 1.92
N LEU A 78 15.55 3.06 1.90
CA LEU A 78 14.64 3.02 3.05
C LEU A 78 15.29 2.37 4.30
N PRO A 79 16.00 1.24 4.22
CA PRO A 79 16.73 0.70 5.37
C PRO A 79 17.82 1.64 5.90
N ALA A 80 18.49 2.42 5.03
CA ALA A 80 19.48 3.39 5.46
C ALA A 80 18.83 4.55 6.23
N GLU A 81 17.77 5.12 5.68
CA GLU A 81 17.01 6.21 6.28
C GLU A 81 16.39 5.80 7.63
N ILE A 82 15.80 4.59 7.73
CA ILE A 82 15.23 4.07 8.97
C ILE A 82 16.32 3.88 10.05
N ARG A 83 17.51 3.41 9.66
CA ARG A 83 18.64 3.29 10.60
C ARG A 83 19.05 4.66 11.16
N GLN A 84 19.12 5.70 10.32
CA GLN A 84 19.43 7.06 10.77
C GLN A 84 18.36 7.59 11.73
N ALA A 85 17.08 7.40 11.40
CA ALA A 85 15.98 7.76 12.29
C ALA A 85 16.06 7.02 13.63
N GLN A 86 16.35 5.71 13.62
CA GLN A 86 16.48 4.91 14.85
C GLN A 86 17.65 5.38 15.72
N LEU A 87 18.78 5.78 15.13
CA LEU A 87 19.90 6.36 15.88
C LEU A 87 19.50 7.66 16.59
N SER A 88 18.73 8.52 15.92
CA SER A 88 18.24 9.77 16.50
C SER A 88 17.22 9.55 17.63
N LEU A 89 16.37 8.53 17.51
CA LEU A 89 15.37 8.17 18.53
C LEU A 89 15.96 7.35 19.69
N ALA A 90 17.17 6.82 19.52
CA ALA A 90 17.85 5.96 20.48
C ALA A 90 16.96 4.84 21.04
N THR A 91 16.78 4.75 22.35
CA THR A 91 15.93 3.76 23.03
C THR A 91 14.51 4.27 23.31
N SER A 92 14.22 5.53 23.00
CA SER A 92 12.93 6.16 23.32
C SER A 92 11.77 5.56 22.55
N CYS A 93 12.00 5.13 21.30
CA CYS A 93 11.00 4.48 20.47
C CYS A 93 11.67 3.52 19.50
N ARG A 94 11.09 2.33 19.35
CA ARG A 94 11.54 1.32 18.39
C ARG A 94 10.83 1.50 17.05
N LEU A 95 11.58 1.60 15.96
CA LEU A 95 11.05 1.55 14.60
C LEU A 95 11.05 0.10 14.10
N LYS A 96 9.88 -0.41 13.73
CA LYS A 96 9.71 -1.75 13.13
C LYS A 96 9.30 -1.60 11.68
N THR A 97 10.14 -2.04 10.73
CA THR A 97 9.79 -2.07 9.32
C THR A 97 8.97 -3.30 9.01
N LEU A 98 7.78 -3.10 8.47
CA LEU A 98 6.94 -4.17 7.94
C LEU A 98 7.40 -4.54 6.51
N PRO A 99 7.04 -5.72 5.99
CA PRO A 99 7.26 -6.05 4.59
C PRO A 99 6.59 -5.00 3.67
N TYR A 100 7.22 -4.66 2.54
CA TYR A 100 6.65 -3.69 1.60
C TYR A 100 5.32 -4.19 1.01
N LEU A 101 4.45 -3.26 0.63
CA LEU A 101 3.06 -3.55 0.22
C LEU A 101 2.97 -4.62 -0.88
N GLY A 102 3.86 -4.55 -1.88
CA GLY A 102 3.88 -5.49 -3.00
C GLY A 102 4.25 -6.93 -2.64
N SER A 103 4.81 -7.18 -1.45
CA SER A 103 5.08 -8.53 -0.94
C SER A 103 3.88 -9.17 -0.25
N SER A 104 2.79 -8.43 -0.03
CA SER A 104 1.60 -8.93 0.64
C SER A 104 0.90 -10.02 -0.17
N PRO A 105 0.56 -11.18 0.43
CA PRO A 105 -0.21 -12.22 -0.24
C PRO A 105 -1.62 -11.75 -0.64
N LEU A 106 -2.14 -10.71 -0.01
CA LEU A 106 -3.45 -10.12 -0.29
C LEU A 106 -3.46 -9.27 -1.57
N LEU A 107 -2.28 -8.93 -2.12
CA LEU A 107 -2.17 -8.15 -3.34
C LEU A 107 -2.77 -8.89 -4.54
N ILE A 108 -2.51 -10.19 -4.69
CA ILE A 108 -3.00 -10.98 -5.84
C ILE A 108 -4.53 -11.02 -5.91
N PRO A 109 -5.27 -11.39 -4.84
CA PRO A 109 -6.74 -11.34 -4.86
C PRO A 109 -7.29 -9.95 -5.21
N TRP A 110 -6.62 -8.89 -4.75
CA TRP A 110 -7.03 -7.54 -5.08
C TRP A 110 -6.81 -7.20 -6.55
N LEU A 111 -5.64 -7.53 -7.11
CA LEU A 111 -5.35 -7.33 -8.54
C LEU A 111 -6.29 -8.16 -9.45
N GLU A 112 -6.64 -9.38 -9.05
CA GLU A 112 -7.67 -10.18 -9.72
C GLU A 112 -9.00 -9.42 -9.77
N GLN A 113 -9.44 -8.85 -8.66
CA GLN A 113 -10.66 -8.06 -8.60
C GLN A 113 -10.57 -6.82 -9.52
N CYS A 114 -9.41 -6.16 -9.59
CA CYS A 114 -9.19 -5.05 -10.50
C CYS A 114 -9.33 -5.50 -11.98
N PHE A 115 -8.79 -6.64 -12.37
CA PHE A 115 -8.98 -7.17 -13.73
C PHE A 115 -10.45 -7.44 -14.03
N TRP A 116 -11.18 -8.07 -13.10
CA TRP A 116 -12.60 -8.37 -13.27
C TRP A 116 -13.48 -7.14 -13.48
N GLN A 117 -13.14 -5.99 -12.94
CA GLN A 117 -13.89 -4.74 -13.14
C GLN A 117 -13.92 -4.29 -14.60
N TYR A 118 -12.88 -4.59 -15.37
CA TYR A 118 -12.75 -4.16 -16.78
C TYR A 118 -12.99 -5.29 -17.77
N GLN A 119 -13.03 -6.52 -17.30
CA GLN A 119 -13.20 -7.70 -18.13
C GLN A 119 -14.69 -7.92 -18.41
N THR A 120 -15.09 -7.83 -19.70
CA THR A 120 -16.46 -8.07 -20.14
C THR A 120 -16.64 -9.43 -20.81
N ARG A 121 -15.54 -10.15 -21.08
CA ARG A 121 -15.51 -11.49 -21.70
C ARG A 121 -14.61 -12.42 -20.90
N PRO A 122 -15.03 -13.69 -20.69
CA PRO A 122 -14.21 -14.66 -19.94
C PRO A 122 -12.80 -14.88 -20.54
N GLN A 123 -12.67 -14.79 -21.87
CA GLN A 123 -11.42 -15.00 -22.61
C GLN A 123 -10.63 -13.71 -22.85
N ALA A 124 -10.93 -12.61 -22.14
CA ALA A 124 -10.17 -11.37 -22.28
C ALA A 124 -8.68 -11.61 -21.95
N GLN A 125 -7.81 -11.09 -22.81
CA GLN A 125 -6.37 -11.08 -22.58
C GLN A 125 -6.05 -10.10 -21.46
N ARG A 126 -5.09 -10.44 -20.59
CA ARG A 126 -4.70 -9.63 -19.45
C ARG A 126 -3.27 -9.16 -19.59
N ILE A 127 -3.04 -7.89 -19.35
CA ILE A 127 -1.71 -7.27 -19.30
C ILE A 127 -1.53 -6.57 -17.96
N LEU A 128 -0.44 -6.87 -17.27
CA LEU A 128 0.04 -6.09 -16.13
C LEU A 128 1.13 -5.15 -16.63
N LEU A 129 0.87 -3.85 -16.65
CA LEU A 129 1.79 -2.83 -17.15
C LEU A 129 2.48 -2.12 -15.97
N ALA A 130 3.78 -2.31 -15.84
CA ALA A 130 4.58 -1.70 -14.78
C ALA A 130 5.61 -0.72 -15.35
N HIS A 131 6.30 0.01 -14.45
CA HIS A 131 7.33 0.97 -14.87
C HIS A 131 8.50 0.29 -15.61
N GLY A 132 8.94 -0.86 -15.10
CA GLY A 132 10.13 -1.55 -15.58
C GLY A 132 11.43 -1.04 -14.91
N SER A 133 12.38 -1.95 -14.77
CA SER A 133 13.69 -1.70 -14.20
C SER A 133 14.79 -2.13 -15.17
N ARG A 134 15.84 -1.31 -15.32
CA ARG A 134 17.04 -1.65 -16.10
C ARG A 134 18.03 -2.51 -15.30
N ARG A 135 17.82 -2.67 -14.00
CA ARG A 135 18.67 -3.53 -13.17
C ARG A 135 18.47 -5.02 -13.52
N PRO A 136 19.51 -5.81 -13.61
CA PRO A 136 19.36 -7.27 -13.75
C PRO A 136 18.47 -7.85 -12.66
N GLY A 137 17.44 -8.62 -13.06
CA GLY A 137 16.48 -9.22 -12.13
C GLY A 137 15.42 -8.28 -11.55
N GLY A 138 15.50 -6.95 -11.77
CA GLY A 138 14.58 -5.96 -11.18
C GLY A 138 13.11 -6.15 -11.57
N ASN A 139 12.86 -6.77 -12.72
CA ASN A 139 11.51 -7.05 -13.21
C ASN A 139 10.94 -8.41 -12.77
N ARG A 140 11.76 -9.27 -12.14
CA ARG A 140 11.38 -10.66 -11.81
C ARG A 140 10.17 -10.75 -10.88
N ALA A 141 10.13 -9.92 -9.86
CA ALA A 141 9.00 -9.92 -8.91
C ALA A 141 7.68 -9.54 -9.59
N ILE A 142 7.71 -8.57 -10.50
CA ILE A 142 6.52 -8.13 -11.26
C ILE A 142 6.08 -9.21 -12.25
N ALA A 143 7.02 -9.87 -12.92
CA ALA A 143 6.72 -10.98 -13.82
C ALA A 143 6.07 -12.16 -13.06
N GLN A 144 6.50 -12.46 -11.84
CA GLN A 144 5.86 -13.44 -10.97
C GLN A 144 4.43 -13.05 -10.56
N VAL A 145 4.19 -11.76 -10.28
CA VAL A 145 2.84 -11.25 -10.03
C VAL A 145 1.96 -11.45 -11.27
N ALA A 146 2.42 -11.05 -12.46
CA ALA A 146 1.68 -11.21 -13.70
C ALA A 146 1.35 -12.69 -14.00
N GLN A 147 2.33 -13.59 -13.80
CA GLN A 147 2.13 -15.04 -13.97
C GLN A 147 1.01 -15.57 -13.05
N ARG A 148 0.98 -15.15 -11.78
CA ARG A 148 -0.06 -15.56 -10.82
C ARG A 148 -1.45 -15.04 -11.19
N LEU A 149 -1.52 -13.94 -11.95
CA LEU A 149 -2.76 -13.33 -12.45
C LEU A 149 -3.18 -13.85 -13.84
N ASN A 150 -2.44 -14.83 -14.39
CA ASN A 150 -2.61 -15.26 -15.77
C ASN A 150 -2.61 -14.06 -16.74
N ALA A 151 -1.66 -13.13 -16.52
CA ALA A 151 -1.48 -11.91 -17.30
C ALA A 151 -0.11 -11.89 -17.96
N GLN A 152 0.00 -11.29 -19.13
CA GLN A 152 1.28 -10.93 -19.69
C GLN A 152 1.82 -9.68 -18.99
N VAL A 153 3.13 -9.63 -18.77
CA VAL A 153 3.77 -8.45 -18.21
C VAL A 153 4.33 -7.57 -19.31
N THR A 154 4.12 -6.27 -19.18
CA THR A 154 4.75 -5.26 -20.03
C THR A 154 5.35 -4.14 -19.18
N PHE A 155 6.31 -3.44 -19.75
CA PHE A 155 7.00 -2.38 -19.05
C PHE A 155 6.99 -1.07 -19.83
N TRP A 156 6.83 0.04 -19.09
CA TRP A 156 6.83 1.37 -19.69
C TRP A 156 8.22 1.83 -20.16
N LYS A 157 9.27 1.46 -19.42
CA LYS A 157 10.65 1.90 -19.67
C LYS A 157 11.60 0.82 -20.18
N THR A 158 11.18 -0.44 -20.21
CA THR A 158 11.98 -1.58 -20.65
C THR A 158 11.11 -2.57 -21.44
N GLU A 159 11.72 -3.60 -22.00
CA GLU A 159 11.04 -4.66 -22.72
C GLU A 159 10.50 -5.76 -21.78
N PRO A 160 9.44 -6.46 -22.20
CA PRO A 160 8.64 -6.22 -23.40
C PRO A 160 7.74 -4.97 -23.27
N SER A 161 7.67 -4.18 -24.35
CA SER A 161 6.78 -3.01 -24.41
C SER A 161 5.32 -3.43 -24.62
N LEU A 162 4.40 -2.48 -24.35
CA LEU A 162 2.97 -2.72 -24.57
C LEU A 162 2.66 -3.05 -26.03
N ASP A 163 3.25 -2.35 -26.98
CA ASP A 163 3.05 -2.54 -28.41
C ASP A 163 3.48 -3.94 -28.90
N GLN A 164 4.67 -4.37 -28.46
CA GLN A 164 5.17 -5.72 -28.78
C GLN A 164 4.26 -6.84 -28.29
N VAL A 165 3.64 -6.69 -27.12
CA VAL A 165 2.74 -7.70 -26.57
C VAL A 165 1.39 -7.66 -27.25
N LEU A 166 0.85 -6.47 -27.55
CA LEU A 166 -0.42 -6.33 -28.26
C LEU A 166 -0.39 -6.97 -29.65
N SER A 167 0.74 -6.86 -30.36
CA SER A 167 0.91 -7.47 -31.71
C SER A 167 0.85 -9.00 -31.71
N GLN A 168 1.01 -9.64 -30.56
CA GLN A 168 0.97 -11.11 -30.41
C GLN A 168 -0.44 -11.66 -30.15
N PHE A 169 -1.40 -10.79 -29.82
CA PHE A 169 -2.74 -11.26 -29.51
C PHE A 169 -3.58 -11.55 -30.77
N PRO A 170 -4.44 -12.59 -30.73
CA PRO A 170 -5.35 -12.86 -31.81
C PRO A 170 -6.37 -11.72 -31.96
N SER A 171 -6.81 -11.47 -33.18
CA SER A 171 -7.87 -10.50 -33.49
C SER A 171 -9.09 -11.24 -34.01
N PRO A 172 -10.32 -10.96 -33.54
CA PRO A 172 -10.66 -9.95 -32.53
C PRO A 172 -10.48 -10.44 -31.09
N ALA A 173 -9.96 -9.58 -30.21
CA ALA A 173 -9.86 -9.88 -28.78
C ALA A 173 -10.13 -8.64 -27.89
N GLN A 174 -10.63 -8.87 -26.69
CA GLN A 174 -10.59 -7.88 -25.62
C GLN A 174 -9.27 -8.01 -24.88
N VAL A 175 -8.61 -6.88 -24.61
CA VAL A 175 -7.38 -6.80 -23.82
C VAL A 175 -7.61 -5.85 -22.66
N VAL A 176 -7.46 -6.35 -21.44
CA VAL A 176 -7.49 -5.53 -20.21
C VAL A 176 -6.06 -5.23 -19.79
N ILE A 177 -5.71 -3.96 -19.74
CA ILE A 177 -4.41 -3.45 -19.35
C ILE A 177 -4.55 -2.87 -17.95
N LEU A 178 -3.94 -3.49 -16.95
CA LEU A 178 -3.94 -3.00 -15.56
C LEU A 178 -2.61 -2.28 -15.27
N PRO A 179 -2.63 -0.96 -15.01
CA PRO A 179 -1.46 -0.22 -14.59
C PRO A 179 -1.02 -0.66 -13.19
N TYR A 180 0.18 -1.19 -13.06
CA TYR A 180 0.78 -1.60 -11.79
C TYR A 180 1.51 -0.42 -11.15
N PHE A 181 0.72 0.60 -10.80
CA PHE A 181 1.11 1.84 -10.15
C PHE A 181 0.17 2.13 -8.99
N LEU A 182 0.72 2.62 -7.87
CA LEU A 182 -0.11 2.96 -6.71
C LEU A 182 -0.97 4.19 -6.97
N PHE A 183 -0.40 5.23 -7.60
CA PHE A 183 -1.07 6.51 -7.76
C PHE A 183 -0.97 7.01 -9.20
N ALA A 184 -1.93 7.84 -9.57
CA ALA A 184 -1.90 8.58 -10.83
C ALA A 184 -0.76 9.61 -10.85
N GLY A 185 -0.29 9.94 -12.04
CA GLY A 185 0.76 10.93 -12.27
C GLY A 185 1.22 10.91 -13.73
N GLY A 186 2.22 11.70 -14.06
CA GLY A 186 2.64 11.91 -15.45
C GLY A 186 2.96 10.62 -16.24
N THR A 187 3.44 9.56 -15.55
CA THR A 187 3.66 8.26 -16.21
C THR A 187 2.33 7.60 -16.59
N THR A 188 1.34 7.61 -15.71
CA THR A 188 0.02 7.00 -15.98
C THR A 188 -0.74 7.79 -17.03
N ASP A 189 -0.60 9.12 -17.08
CA ASP A 189 -1.19 9.96 -18.11
C ASP A 189 -0.58 9.68 -19.49
N ALA A 190 0.74 9.50 -19.54
CA ALA A 190 1.43 9.10 -20.76
C ALA A 190 1.03 7.69 -21.23
N ILE A 191 0.80 6.74 -20.29
CA ILE A 191 0.28 5.40 -20.57
C ILE A 191 -1.13 5.50 -21.17
N GLN A 192 -1.99 6.34 -20.63
CA GLN A 192 -3.33 6.56 -21.16
C GLN A 192 -3.29 7.06 -22.60
N THR A 193 -2.50 8.09 -22.88
CA THR A 193 -2.31 8.64 -24.22
C THR A 193 -1.77 7.58 -25.19
N LYS A 194 -0.74 6.83 -24.77
CA LYS A 194 -0.17 5.75 -25.59
C LYS A 194 -1.19 4.64 -25.87
N THR A 195 -2.01 4.26 -24.90
CA THR A 195 -3.04 3.23 -25.09
C THR A 195 -4.10 3.67 -26.09
N GLN A 196 -4.49 4.94 -26.11
CA GLN A 196 -5.41 5.50 -27.12
C GLN A 196 -4.80 5.44 -28.52
N GLN A 197 -3.52 5.74 -28.68
CA GLN A 197 -2.81 5.62 -29.97
C GLN A 197 -2.75 4.15 -30.43
N LEU A 198 -2.43 3.22 -29.51
CA LEU A 198 -2.36 1.80 -29.81
C LEU A 198 -3.73 1.22 -30.17
N GLN A 199 -4.82 1.73 -29.59
CA GLN A 199 -6.18 1.34 -29.99
C GLN A 199 -6.46 1.66 -31.46
N GLN A 200 -5.93 2.79 -31.97
CA GLN A 200 -6.08 3.15 -33.39
C GLN A 200 -5.22 2.25 -34.30
N GLN A 201 -4.05 1.83 -33.82
CA GLN A 201 -3.13 0.97 -34.57
C GLN A 201 -3.59 -0.50 -34.61
N HIS A 202 -4.35 -0.93 -33.59
CA HIS A 202 -4.88 -2.29 -33.45
C HIS A 202 -6.42 -2.29 -33.43
N PRO A 203 -7.11 -1.97 -34.55
CA PRO A 203 -8.59 -1.82 -34.59
C PRO A 203 -9.34 -3.10 -34.27
N GLY A 204 -8.72 -4.26 -34.45
CA GLY A 204 -9.29 -5.57 -34.09
C GLY A 204 -9.18 -5.92 -32.61
N LEU A 205 -8.44 -5.16 -31.81
CA LEU A 205 -8.37 -5.33 -30.36
C LEU A 205 -9.29 -4.30 -29.69
N ASN A 206 -9.97 -4.72 -28.62
CA ASN A 206 -10.74 -3.83 -27.74
C ASN A 206 -9.92 -3.60 -26.46
N LEU A 207 -9.13 -2.52 -26.41
CA LEU A 207 -8.26 -2.19 -25.29
C LEU A 207 -9.07 -1.55 -24.18
N LYS A 208 -8.96 -2.09 -22.97
CA LYS A 208 -9.52 -1.52 -21.74
C LYS A 208 -8.39 -1.23 -20.78
N LEU A 209 -8.08 0.04 -20.61
CA LEU A 209 -7.11 0.49 -19.61
C LEU A 209 -7.81 0.67 -18.27
N GLY A 210 -7.31 0.00 -17.24
CA GLY A 210 -7.75 0.17 -15.86
C GLY A 210 -7.12 1.40 -15.20
N GLU A 211 -7.66 1.78 -14.05
CA GLU A 211 -7.12 2.84 -13.22
C GLU A 211 -5.88 2.37 -12.42
N PRO A 212 -5.00 3.27 -11.97
CA PRO A 212 -4.00 2.98 -10.96
C PRO A 212 -4.61 2.37 -9.70
N LEU A 213 -3.81 1.64 -8.92
CA LEU A 213 -4.29 0.85 -7.78
C LEU A 213 -4.82 1.68 -6.61
N GLY A 214 -4.54 2.96 -6.50
CA GLY A 214 -5.04 3.84 -5.44
C GLY A 214 -5.08 5.30 -5.87
N PRO A 215 -5.57 6.19 -4.99
CA PRO A 215 -6.20 5.89 -3.70
C PRO A 215 -7.63 5.34 -3.84
N ASN A 216 -7.91 4.25 -3.17
CA ASN A 216 -9.27 3.70 -3.09
C ASN A 216 -9.48 2.90 -1.79
N PRO A 217 -10.74 2.54 -1.43
CA PRO A 217 -11.04 1.82 -0.19
C PRO A 217 -10.35 0.44 -0.09
N MET A 218 -10.07 -0.24 -1.19
CA MET A 218 -9.40 -1.54 -1.17
C MET A 218 -7.93 -1.42 -0.78
N LEU A 219 -7.22 -0.38 -1.27
CA LEU A 219 -5.86 -0.08 -0.82
C LEU A 219 -5.83 0.21 0.68
N ALA A 220 -6.77 1.00 1.19
CA ALA A 220 -6.87 1.29 2.62
C ALA A 220 -7.11 0.01 3.45
N ARG A 221 -7.97 -0.90 2.98
CA ARG A 221 -8.20 -2.21 3.62
C ARG A 221 -6.96 -3.09 3.60
N LEU A 222 -6.24 -3.13 2.48
CA LEU A 222 -4.99 -3.88 2.36
C LEU A 222 -3.95 -3.38 3.36
N ILE A 223 -3.73 -2.07 3.41
CA ILE A 223 -2.83 -1.41 4.37
C ILE A 223 -3.23 -1.78 5.81
N ALA A 224 -4.50 -1.61 6.18
CA ALA A 224 -4.99 -1.93 7.51
C ALA A 224 -4.79 -3.41 7.88
N THR A 225 -4.92 -4.31 6.91
CA THR A 225 -4.72 -5.75 7.13
C THR A 225 -3.25 -6.08 7.37
N VAL A 226 -2.34 -5.50 6.60
CA VAL A 226 -0.89 -5.69 6.78
C VAL A 226 -0.45 -5.22 8.17
N PHE A 227 -0.96 -4.07 8.64
CA PHE A 227 -0.67 -3.58 10.00
C PHE A 227 -1.19 -4.47 11.12
N ARG A 228 -2.29 -5.19 10.91
CA ARG A 228 -2.84 -6.12 11.91
C ARG A 228 -2.08 -7.44 12.00
N GLN A 229 -1.37 -7.82 10.95
CA GLN A 229 -0.62 -9.07 10.85
C GLN A 229 0.86 -8.91 11.26
N GLY A 230 1.37 -7.70 11.34
CA GLY A 230 2.75 -7.34 11.71
C GLY A 230 2.90 -6.94 13.15
#